data_6086cd310bf613e1f9f41fd083d7e86b
#
_entry.id   6086cd310bf613e1f9f41fd083d7e86b
#
_cell.length_a   1.000
_cell.length_b   1.000
_cell.length_c   1.000
_cell.angle_alpha   90.00
_cell.angle_beta   90.00
_cell.angle_gamma   90.00
#
_symmetry.space_group_name_H-M   'P 1'
#
loop_
_entity.id
_entity.type
_entity.pdbx_description
1 polymer ?
#
loop_
_entity_poly.entity_id
_entity_poly.type
_entity_poly.pdbx_seq_one_letter_code
_entity_poly.pdbx_strand_id
1 'polypeptide(L)'
;MVSKTSLLEAVKAFDWKALNAGLKERPDLLSHREEREKNWLHVLCSTKLKGRKPAASIKTADVLLERGIDLHAHAFTEGTWKATPVWWCVSWGRNLSLAEHLLKLGATPDYSMFAACWNDDVAALDLLLKYGALVDDLTSARETPFLGAIAWSRFGYAEALLNRGADVNARSEKGLTAFHIMLKKGSNFEHFAMLAKHGARGDIPGTDGKTAIEIMSRKKDERFWKLAKRLGGAG
;
A
#
# COMPACT_ATOMS: atom_id res chain seq x y z
N MET A 1 -34.09 7.05 -19.56
CA MET A 1 -33.87 5.59 -19.58
C MET A 1 -32.58 5.28 -18.83
N VAL A 2 -32.64 4.43 -17.83
CA VAL A 2 -31.44 4.03 -17.05
C VAL A 2 -30.56 3.14 -17.89
N SER A 3 -29.28 3.49 -17.93
CA SER A 3 -28.25 2.77 -18.70
C SER A 3 -27.01 2.53 -17.83
N LYS A 4 -26.14 1.64 -18.28
CA LYS A 4 -24.81 1.44 -17.70
C LYS A 4 -24.06 2.77 -17.56
N THR A 5 -24.05 3.60 -18.60
CA THR A 5 -23.36 4.89 -18.63
C THR A 5 -23.90 5.84 -17.55
N SER A 6 -25.23 5.94 -17.42
CA SER A 6 -25.82 6.81 -16.39
C SER A 6 -25.52 6.34 -14.97
N LEU A 7 -25.43 5.02 -14.71
CA LEU A 7 -25.01 4.48 -13.42
C LEU A 7 -23.53 4.74 -13.17
N LEU A 8 -22.67 4.59 -14.18
CA LEU A 8 -21.24 4.89 -14.08
C LEU A 8 -20.99 6.36 -13.70
N GLU A 9 -21.74 7.28 -14.33
CA GLU A 9 -21.69 8.70 -14.02
C GLU A 9 -22.17 8.98 -12.58
N ALA A 10 -23.28 8.36 -12.15
CA ALA A 10 -23.78 8.50 -10.80
C ALA A 10 -22.77 8.01 -9.74
N VAL A 11 -22.13 6.86 -9.97
CA VAL A 11 -21.06 6.35 -9.08
C VAL A 11 -19.88 7.32 -9.03
N LYS A 12 -19.38 7.78 -10.17
CA LYS A 12 -18.24 8.71 -10.25
C LYS A 12 -18.57 10.10 -9.69
N ALA A 13 -19.84 10.52 -9.75
CA ALA A 13 -20.31 11.75 -9.16
C ALA A 13 -20.58 11.65 -7.66
N PHE A 14 -20.62 10.44 -7.08
CA PHE A 14 -21.09 10.14 -5.73
C PHE A 14 -22.56 10.53 -5.53
N ASP A 15 -23.35 10.43 -6.62
CA ASP A 15 -24.79 10.66 -6.57
C ASP A 15 -25.54 9.38 -6.17
N TRP A 16 -25.55 9.14 -4.86
CA TRP A 16 -26.21 7.97 -4.28
C TRP A 16 -27.71 7.92 -4.57
N LYS A 17 -28.38 9.09 -4.78
CA LYS A 17 -29.82 9.13 -5.09
C LYS A 17 -30.10 8.65 -6.50
N ALA A 18 -29.37 9.18 -7.48
CA ALA A 18 -29.47 8.73 -8.87
C ALA A 18 -29.08 7.25 -9.00
N LEU A 19 -28.00 6.81 -8.34
CA LEU A 19 -27.58 5.42 -8.31
C LEU A 19 -28.69 4.51 -7.72
N ASN A 20 -29.27 4.90 -6.58
CA ASN A 20 -30.33 4.14 -5.91
C ASN A 20 -31.58 4.02 -6.79
N ALA A 21 -32.01 5.13 -7.40
CA ALA A 21 -33.14 5.14 -8.32
C ALA A 21 -32.88 4.25 -9.55
N GLY A 22 -31.70 4.39 -10.16
CA GLY A 22 -31.31 3.62 -11.34
C GLY A 22 -31.23 2.12 -11.08
N LEU A 23 -30.66 1.71 -9.95
CA LEU A 23 -30.60 0.29 -9.57
C LEU A 23 -31.96 -0.28 -9.11
N LYS A 24 -32.95 0.55 -8.74
CA LYS A 24 -34.35 0.11 -8.57
C LYS A 24 -35.02 -0.20 -9.91
N GLU A 25 -34.76 0.62 -10.93
CA GLU A 25 -35.31 0.46 -12.26
C GLU A 25 -34.61 -0.69 -13.02
N ARG A 26 -33.29 -0.83 -12.88
CA ARG A 26 -32.45 -1.81 -13.56
C ARG A 26 -31.56 -2.57 -12.57
N PRO A 27 -32.13 -3.47 -11.75
CA PRO A 27 -31.37 -4.25 -10.77
C PRO A 27 -30.33 -5.19 -11.42
N ASP A 28 -30.57 -5.61 -12.68
CA ASP A 28 -29.66 -6.44 -13.46
C ASP A 28 -28.28 -5.77 -13.65
N LEU A 29 -28.23 -4.43 -13.68
CA LEU A 29 -26.97 -3.69 -13.84
C LEU A 29 -26.06 -3.73 -12.60
N LEU A 30 -26.51 -4.21 -11.45
CA LEU A 30 -25.65 -4.38 -10.26
C LEU A 30 -24.51 -5.36 -10.53
N SER A 31 -24.78 -6.41 -11.31
CA SER A 31 -23.78 -7.44 -11.66
C SER A 31 -22.79 -7.01 -12.73
N HIS A 32 -22.96 -5.81 -13.29
CA HIS A 32 -22.09 -5.33 -14.36
C HIS A 32 -20.62 -5.23 -13.90
N ARG A 33 -19.70 -5.54 -14.82
CA ARG A 33 -18.26 -5.39 -14.64
C ARG A 33 -17.69 -4.43 -15.69
N GLU A 34 -16.85 -3.53 -15.23
CA GLU A 34 -16.02 -2.66 -16.06
C GLU A 34 -14.71 -3.38 -16.44
N GLU A 35 -13.86 -2.70 -17.19
CA GLU A 35 -12.53 -3.18 -17.53
C GLU A 35 -11.78 -3.70 -16.31
N ARG A 36 -11.06 -4.82 -16.44
CA ARG A 36 -10.34 -5.53 -15.37
C ARG A 36 -11.25 -6.03 -14.26
N GLU A 37 -12.47 -6.47 -14.60
CA GLU A 37 -13.44 -7.06 -13.68
C GLU A 37 -13.91 -6.13 -12.54
N LYS A 38 -13.73 -4.81 -12.68
CA LYS A 38 -14.18 -3.85 -11.67
C LYS A 38 -15.71 -3.81 -11.58
N ASN A 39 -16.25 -4.09 -10.39
CA ASN A 39 -17.64 -3.81 -10.06
C ASN A 39 -17.82 -2.31 -9.68
N TRP A 40 -19.05 -1.89 -9.44
CA TRP A 40 -19.36 -0.50 -9.07
C TRP A 40 -18.65 -0.02 -7.81
N LEU A 41 -18.41 -0.91 -6.84
CA LEU A 41 -17.68 -0.56 -5.63
C LEU A 41 -16.20 -0.25 -5.94
N HIS A 42 -15.55 -1.00 -6.81
CA HIS A 42 -14.19 -0.69 -7.26
C HIS A 42 -14.12 0.64 -8.03
N VAL A 43 -15.11 0.92 -8.87
CA VAL A 43 -15.21 2.19 -9.60
C VAL A 43 -15.34 3.35 -8.60
N LEU A 44 -16.24 3.22 -7.63
CA LEU A 44 -16.41 4.18 -6.54
C LEU A 44 -15.10 4.43 -5.79
N CYS A 45 -14.46 3.35 -5.33
CA CYS A 45 -13.21 3.39 -4.56
C CYS A 45 -12.03 3.99 -5.34
N SER A 46 -12.00 3.80 -6.67
CA SER A 46 -10.97 4.41 -7.52
C SER A 46 -11.21 5.89 -7.86
N THR A 47 -12.39 6.43 -7.52
CA THR A 47 -12.77 7.79 -7.87
C THR A 47 -12.28 8.79 -6.83
N LYS A 48 -11.47 9.78 -7.27
CA LYS A 48 -10.95 10.84 -6.40
C LYS A 48 -12.05 11.79 -5.93
N LEU A 49 -11.94 12.28 -4.71
CA LEU A 49 -12.90 13.23 -4.14
C LEU A 49 -12.99 14.55 -4.91
N LYS A 50 -11.87 15.10 -5.41
CA LYS A 50 -11.82 16.38 -6.15
C LYS A 50 -12.57 17.50 -5.42
N GLY A 51 -12.34 17.66 -4.12
CA GLY A 51 -13.01 18.67 -3.27
C GLY A 51 -14.42 18.30 -2.78
N ARG A 52 -14.98 17.17 -3.19
CA ARG A 52 -16.26 16.67 -2.69
C ARG A 52 -16.13 16.12 -1.26
N LYS A 53 -17.23 16.17 -0.50
CA LYS A 53 -17.26 15.65 0.87
C LYS A 53 -17.19 14.11 0.88
N PRO A 54 -16.36 13.48 1.73
CA PRO A 54 -16.27 12.02 1.83
C PRO A 54 -17.63 11.35 2.13
N ALA A 55 -18.50 11.98 2.88
CA ALA A 55 -19.82 11.46 3.23
C ALA A 55 -20.67 11.05 2.02
N ALA A 56 -20.52 11.74 0.88
CA ALA A 56 -21.24 11.37 -0.35
C ALA A 56 -20.75 10.04 -0.91
N SER A 57 -19.44 9.79 -0.91
CA SER A 57 -18.89 8.51 -1.36
C SER A 57 -19.28 7.35 -0.43
N ILE A 58 -19.35 7.60 0.88
CA ILE A 58 -19.81 6.62 1.87
C ILE A 58 -21.28 6.24 1.60
N LYS A 59 -22.18 7.21 1.46
CA LYS A 59 -23.58 6.92 1.10
C LYS A 59 -23.75 6.16 -0.22
N THR A 60 -22.86 6.43 -1.18
CA THR A 60 -22.86 5.70 -2.45
C THR A 60 -22.42 4.26 -2.25
N ALA A 61 -21.42 4.00 -1.38
CA ALA A 61 -21.02 2.65 -1.00
C ALA A 61 -22.15 1.91 -0.29
N ASP A 62 -22.84 2.56 0.66
CA ASP A 62 -23.96 1.96 1.40
C ASP A 62 -25.06 1.48 0.45
N VAL A 63 -25.46 2.31 -0.54
CA VAL A 63 -26.45 1.91 -1.57
C VAL A 63 -26.02 0.65 -2.32
N LEU A 64 -24.74 0.51 -2.65
CA LEU A 64 -24.22 -0.68 -3.34
C LEU A 64 -24.22 -1.91 -2.43
N LEU A 65 -23.77 -1.74 -1.20
CA LEU A 65 -23.67 -2.82 -0.21
C LEU A 65 -25.04 -3.35 0.22
N GLU A 66 -26.01 -2.45 0.48
CA GLU A 66 -27.40 -2.82 0.79
C GLU A 66 -28.07 -3.63 -0.32
N ARG A 67 -27.59 -3.50 -1.57
CA ARG A 67 -28.05 -4.28 -2.71
C ARG A 67 -27.26 -5.55 -2.95
N GLY A 68 -26.32 -5.88 -2.06
CA GLY A 68 -25.58 -7.14 -2.09
C GLY A 68 -24.34 -7.12 -2.99
N ILE A 69 -23.77 -5.95 -3.33
CA ILE A 69 -22.47 -5.94 -3.99
C ILE A 69 -21.40 -6.54 -3.06
N ASP A 70 -20.54 -7.36 -3.61
CA ASP A 70 -19.53 -8.04 -2.82
C ASP A 70 -18.45 -7.06 -2.33
N LEU A 71 -18.34 -6.90 -1.01
CA LEU A 71 -17.36 -6.09 -0.31
C LEU A 71 -15.93 -6.60 -0.49
N HIS A 72 -15.78 -7.90 -0.71
CA HIS A 72 -14.48 -8.59 -0.84
C HIS A 72 -14.10 -8.89 -2.30
N ALA A 73 -14.87 -8.41 -3.27
CA ALA A 73 -14.60 -8.66 -4.67
C ALA A 73 -13.19 -8.23 -5.07
N HIS A 74 -12.58 -8.99 -5.97
CA HIS A 74 -11.30 -8.67 -6.57
C HIS A 74 -11.49 -8.16 -7.99
N ALA A 75 -10.86 -7.06 -8.35
CA ALA A 75 -11.04 -6.43 -9.66
C ALA A 75 -9.83 -6.57 -10.59
N PHE A 76 -8.69 -6.86 -10.11
CA PHE A 76 -7.47 -7.02 -10.89
C PHE A 76 -6.58 -7.99 -10.13
N THR A 77 -6.15 -9.03 -10.80
CA THR A 77 -5.27 -10.04 -10.19
C THR A 77 -4.06 -10.24 -11.07
N GLU A 78 -2.88 -10.23 -10.47
CA GLU A 78 -1.62 -10.57 -11.14
C GLU A 78 -0.81 -11.45 -10.19
N GLY A 79 -0.61 -12.70 -10.56
CA GLY A 79 -0.02 -13.69 -9.66
C GLY A 79 -0.87 -13.87 -8.40
N THR A 80 -0.30 -13.62 -7.23
CA THR A 80 -0.98 -13.68 -5.93
C THR A 80 -1.64 -12.37 -5.51
N TRP A 81 -1.31 -11.27 -6.19
CA TRP A 81 -1.83 -9.95 -5.85
C TRP A 81 -3.27 -9.76 -6.33
N LYS A 82 -4.09 -9.09 -5.52
CA LYS A 82 -5.50 -8.85 -5.77
C LYS A 82 -5.88 -7.43 -5.40
N ALA A 83 -6.56 -6.71 -6.33
CA ALA A 83 -7.05 -5.37 -6.06
C ALA A 83 -8.44 -5.42 -5.41
N THR A 84 -8.48 -5.30 -4.08
CA THR A 84 -9.71 -5.19 -3.29
C THR A 84 -10.30 -3.77 -3.36
N PRO A 85 -11.57 -3.53 -2.96
CA PRO A 85 -12.11 -2.19 -2.83
C PRO A 85 -11.27 -1.28 -1.94
N VAL A 86 -10.73 -1.78 -0.81
CA VAL A 86 -9.82 -1.01 0.07
C VAL A 86 -8.54 -0.63 -0.66
N TRP A 87 -7.95 -1.57 -1.41
CA TRP A 87 -6.78 -1.26 -2.24
C TRP A 87 -7.05 -0.10 -3.22
N TRP A 88 -8.22 -0.10 -3.87
CA TRP A 88 -8.60 1.00 -4.79
C TRP A 88 -8.79 2.33 -4.06
N CYS A 89 -9.35 2.32 -2.84
CA CYS A 89 -9.47 3.52 -2.01
C CYS A 89 -8.11 4.12 -1.65
N VAL A 90 -7.13 3.28 -1.30
CA VAL A 90 -5.79 3.69 -0.89
C VAL A 90 -4.94 4.10 -2.09
N SER A 91 -4.95 3.30 -3.17
CA SER A 91 -4.07 3.51 -4.32
C SER A 91 -4.47 4.70 -5.19
N TRP A 92 -5.64 4.65 -5.80
CA TRP A 92 -6.11 5.61 -6.83
C TRP A 92 -7.07 6.65 -6.29
N GLY A 93 -8.04 6.23 -5.50
CA GLY A 93 -9.08 7.11 -4.93
C GLY A 93 -8.52 8.09 -3.92
N ARG A 94 -7.51 7.68 -3.14
CA ARG A 94 -6.94 8.40 -2.01
C ARG A 94 -8.03 8.93 -1.07
N ASN A 95 -9.02 8.07 -0.83
CA ASN A 95 -10.20 8.36 -0.02
C ASN A 95 -10.17 7.50 1.25
N LEU A 96 -9.36 7.91 2.22
CA LEU A 96 -9.19 7.16 3.47
C LEU A 96 -10.47 7.08 4.31
N SER A 97 -11.36 8.07 4.21
CA SER A 97 -12.65 8.02 4.89
C SER A 97 -13.54 6.89 4.36
N LEU A 98 -13.53 6.67 3.03
CA LEU A 98 -14.26 5.55 2.43
C LEU A 98 -13.55 4.22 2.75
N ALA A 99 -12.21 4.18 2.70
CA ALA A 99 -11.44 3.01 3.10
C ALA A 99 -11.76 2.59 4.55
N GLU A 100 -11.76 3.56 5.49
CA GLU A 100 -12.10 3.29 6.89
C GLU A 100 -13.54 2.77 7.05
N HIS A 101 -14.49 3.33 6.30
CA HIS A 101 -15.87 2.86 6.32
C HIS A 101 -15.98 1.39 5.87
N LEU A 102 -15.33 1.02 4.76
CA LEU A 102 -15.32 -0.37 4.27
C LEU A 102 -14.63 -1.31 5.25
N LEU A 103 -13.51 -0.89 5.86
CA LEU A 103 -12.80 -1.67 6.88
C LEU A 103 -13.65 -1.89 8.12
N LYS A 104 -14.43 -0.90 8.57
CA LYS A 104 -15.42 -1.03 9.66
C LYS A 104 -16.50 -2.07 9.35
N LEU A 105 -16.85 -2.22 8.08
CA LEU A 105 -17.83 -3.22 7.61
C LEU A 105 -17.19 -4.61 7.39
N GLY A 106 -15.92 -4.78 7.71
CA GLY A 106 -15.22 -6.05 7.63
C GLY A 106 -14.44 -6.29 6.34
N ALA A 107 -14.24 -5.27 5.50
CA ALA A 107 -13.35 -5.41 4.35
C ALA A 107 -11.92 -5.71 4.81
N THR A 108 -11.21 -6.55 4.03
CA THR A 108 -9.82 -6.86 4.35
C THR A 108 -8.87 -5.71 4.01
N PRO A 109 -7.88 -5.37 4.88
CA PRO A 109 -6.80 -4.45 4.55
C PRO A 109 -5.72 -5.07 3.64
N ASP A 110 -5.78 -6.38 3.40
CA ASP A 110 -4.78 -7.13 2.66
C ASP A 110 -4.48 -6.52 1.29
N TYR A 111 -3.26 -6.71 0.81
CA TYR A 111 -2.74 -6.16 -0.44
C TYR A 111 -2.58 -4.62 -0.48
N SER A 112 -3.04 -3.89 0.56
CA SER A 112 -3.12 -2.42 0.51
C SER A 112 -1.86 -1.71 1.01
N MET A 113 -0.98 -2.41 1.76
CA MET A 113 0.24 -1.82 2.33
C MET A 113 1.20 -1.28 1.27
N PHE A 114 1.37 -2.00 0.15
CA PHE A 114 2.19 -1.52 -0.97
C PHE A 114 1.57 -0.32 -1.69
N ALA A 115 0.23 -0.23 -1.75
CA ALA A 115 -0.45 0.95 -2.31
C ALA A 115 -0.21 2.20 -1.45
N ALA A 116 -0.25 2.06 -0.13
CA ALA A 116 0.10 3.12 0.80
C ALA A 116 1.58 3.54 0.65
N CYS A 117 2.48 2.57 0.55
CA CYS A 117 3.91 2.78 0.30
C CYS A 117 4.18 3.52 -1.03
N TRP A 118 3.55 3.08 -2.12
CA TRP A 118 3.68 3.72 -3.43
C TRP A 118 3.30 5.20 -3.38
N ASN A 119 2.25 5.53 -2.63
CA ASN A 119 1.75 6.88 -2.46
C ASN A 119 2.50 7.69 -1.39
N ASP A 120 3.46 7.09 -0.66
CA ASP A 120 4.13 7.69 0.50
C ASP A 120 3.13 8.18 1.56
N ASP A 121 2.07 7.39 1.79
CA ASP A 121 0.90 7.77 2.58
C ASP A 121 0.93 7.11 3.97
N VAL A 122 1.55 7.80 4.94
CA VAL A 122 1.65 7.32 6.33
C VAL A 122 0.28 7.26 7.01
N ALA A 123 -0.67 8.12 6.64
CA ALA A 123 -2.03 8.06 7.20
C ALA A 123 -2.76 6.79 6.74
N ALA A 124 -2.55 6.37 5.48
CA ALA A 124 -3.05 5.09 5.00
C ALA A 124 -2.39 3.91 5.72
N LEU A 125 -1.07 3.97 5.98
CA LEU A 125 -0.36 2.96 6.78
C LEU A 125 -1.02 2.78 8.15
N ASP A 126 -1.23 3.89 8.88
CA ASP A 126 -1.85 3.85 10.21
C ASP A 126 -3.27 3.28 10.18
N LEU A 127 -4.05 3.68 9.17
CA LEU A 127 -5.39 3.15 8.98
C LEU A 127 -5.37 1.64 8.76
N LEU A 128 -4.52 1.15 7.86
CA LEU A 128 -4.44 -0.28 7.54
C LEU A 128 -4.01 -1.11 8.76
N LEU A 129 -2.99 -0.67 9.49
CA LEU A 129 -2.54 -1.34 10.72
C LEU A 129 -3.61 -1.36 11.81
N LYS A 130 -4.37 -0.26 11.98
CA LYS A 130 -5.51 -0.18 12.91
C LYS A 130 -6.56 -1.26 12.64
N TYR A 131 -6.72 -1.67 11.37
CA TYR A 131 -7.69 -2.70 10.96
C TYR A 131 -7.05 -4.05 10.65
N GLY A 132 -5.86 -4.31 11.21
CA GLY A 132 -5.27 -5.64 11.26
C GLY A 132 -4.33 -6.01 10.11
N ALA A 133 -3.93 -5.04 9.27
CA ALA A 133 -2.83 -5.29 8.33
C ALA A 133 -1.54 -5.62 9.09
N LEU A 134 -0.77 -6.56 8.57
CA LEU A 134 0.54 -6.87 9.15
C LEU A 134 1.59 -5.90 8.62
N VAL A 135 2.44 -5.37 9.53
CA VAL A 135 3.49 -4.41 9.16
C VAL A 135 4.49 -4.98 8.14
N ASP A 136 4.77 -6.28 8.24
CA ASP A 136 5.65 -7.03 7.33
C ASP A 136 4.85 -7.95 6.38
N ASP A 137 3.67 -7.48 5.92
CA ASP A 137 2.78 -8.21 5.03
C ASP A 137 3.46 -8.60 3.70
N LEU A 138 3.38 -9.89 3.35
CA LEU A 138 3.91 -10.46 2.11
C LEU A 138 2.82 -10.77 1.07
N THR A 139 1.56 -10.39 1.32
CA THR A 139 0.41 -10.80 0.50
C THR A 139 0.46 -10.23 -0.93
N SER A 140 0.99 -9.04 -1.11
CA SER A 140 1.02 -8.35 -2.40
C SER A 140 2.34 -8.46 -3.15
N ALA A 141 3.40 -8.85 -2.49
CA ALA A 141 4.73 -9.08 -3.08
C ALA A 141 5.50 -10.05 -2.18
N ARG A 142 6.52 -10.70 -2.73
CA ARG A 142 7.40 -11.58 -1.93
C ARG A 142 8.45 -10.78 -1.13
N GLU A 143 8.20 -9.49 -0.94
CA GLU A 143 9.04 -8.58 -0.16
C GLU A 143 8.17 -7.83 0.85
N THR A 144 8.75 -7.45 1.99
CA THR A 144 8.02 -6.67 2.99
C THR A 144 7.74 -5.24 2.48
N PRO A 145 6.70 -4.56 2.97
CA PRO A 145 6.44 -3.14 2.66
C PRO A 145 7.65 -2.25 2.95
N PHE A 146 8.43 -2.57 3.99
CA PHE A 146 9.68 -1.88 4.32
C PHE A 146 10.72 -1.98 3.19
N LEU A 147 10.99 -3.18 2.68
CA LEU A 147 11.94 -3.35 1.55
C LEU A 147 11.41 -2.69 0.28
N GLY A 148 10.10 -2.74 0.03
CA GLY A 148 9.46 -2.00 -1.06
C GLY A 148 9.69 -0.49 -0.93
N ALA A 149 9.52 0.08 0.27
CA ALA A 149 9.78 1.49 0.55
C ALA A 149 11.23 1.87 0.25
N ILE A 150 12.20 1.06 0.67
CA ILE A 150 13.62 1.24 0.37
C ILE A 150 13.86 1.15 -1.14
N ALA A 151 13.28 0.15 -1.82
CA ALA A 151 13.43 -0.02 -3.25
C ALA A 151 12.86 1.16 -4.06
N TRP A 152 11.81 1.80 -3.60
CA TRP A 152 11.21 2.99 -4.22
C TRP A 152 11.72 4.32 -3.67
N SER A 153 12.72 4.29 -2.76
CA SER A 153 13.29 5.49 -2.11
C SER A 153 12.25 6.32 -1.33
N ARG A 154 11.25 5.64 -0.76
CA ARG A 154 10.23 6.21 0.14
C ARG A 154 10.74 6.17 1.59
N PHE A 155 11.80 6.90 1.87
CA PHE A 155 12.50 6.79 3.16
C PHE A 155 11.66 7.28 4.35
N GLY A 156 10.79 8.27 4.16
CA GLY A 156 9.83 8.70 5.19
C GLY A 156 8.84 7.59 5.55
N TYR A 157 8.32 6.89 4.54
CA TYR A 157 7.44 5.75 4.75
C TYR A 157 8.19 4.56 5.36
N ALA A 158 9.45 4.31 4.94
CA ALA A 158 10.30 3.27 5.52
C ALA A 158 10.55 3.52 7.02
N GLU A 159 10.86 4.76 7.42
CA GLU A 159 11.03 5.13 8.83
C GLU A 159 9.71 4.98 9.61
N ALA A 160 8.57 5.36 8.99
CA ALA A 160 7.26 5.18 9.60
C ALA A 160 6.92 3.69 9.86
N LEU A 161 7.31 2.78 8.94
CA LEU A 161 7.17 1.33 9.12
C LEU A 161 8.07 0.82 10.26
N LEU A 162 9.34 1.24 10.32
CA LEU A 162 10.27 0.87 11.39
C LEU A 162 9.79 1.32 12.78
N ASN A 163 9.23 2.54 12.87
CA ASN A 163 8.62 3.04 14.10
C ASN A 163 7.39 2.23 14.55
N ARG A 164 6.83 1.40 13.67
CA ARG A 164 5.67 0.52 13.92
C ARG A 164 6.07 -0.95 13.99
N GLY A 165 7.37 -1.24 14.12
CA GLY A 165 7.88 -2.57 14.39
C GLY A 165 8.20 -3.42 13.15
N ALA A 166 8.32 -2.82 11.95
CA ALA A 166 8.79 -3.54 10.78
C ALA A 166 10.20 -4.11 11.01
N ASP A 167 10.48 -5.30 10.47
CA ASP A 167 11.80 -5.90 10.55
C ASP A 167 12.80 -5.15 9.65
N VAL A 168 13.69 -4.36 10.29
CA VAL A 168 14.77 -3.63 9.61
C VAL A 168 15.77 -4.56 8.92
N ASN A 169 15.86 -5.82 9.36
CA ASN A 169 16.76 -6.85 8.86
C ASN A 169 16.10 -7.80 7.85
N ALA A 170 14.88 -7.52 7.44
CA ALA A 170 14.17 -8.26 6.42
C ALA A 170 15.05 -8.44 5.17
N ARG A 171 14.89 -9.60 4.51
CA ARG A 171 15.64 -9.95 3.29
C ARG A 171 14.67 -10.06 2.12
N SER A 172 15.07 -9.50 1.00
CA SER A 172 14.36 -9.68 -0.28
C SER A 172 14.46 -11.14 -0.76
N GLU A 173 13.68 -11.53 -1.78
CA GLU A 173 13.82 -12.84 -2.43
C GLU A 173 15.26 -13.13 -2.90
N LYS A 174 16.01 -12.08 -3.24
CA LYS A 174 17.43 -12.16 -3.61
C LYS A 174 18.36 -12.17 -2.39
N GLY A 175 17.85 -12.33 -1.17
CA GLY A 175 18.64 -12.34 0.05
C GLY A 175 19.31 -11.01 0.42
N LEU A 176 18.90 -9.89 -0.20
CA LEU A 176 19.47 -8.56 0.06
C LEU A 176 18.74 -7.90 1.22
N THR A 177 19.49 -7.28 2.13
CA THR A 177 18.94 -6.38 3.16
C THR A 177 18.76 -4.96 2.60
N ALA A 178 18.08 -4.11 3.36
CA ALA A 178 17.92 -2.69 3.03
C ALA A 178 19.26 -1.99 2.74
N PHE A 179 20.32 -2.27 3.53
CA PHE A 179 21.65 -1.73 3.28
C PHE A 179 22.21 -2.12 1.89
N HIS A 180 22.05 -3.37 1.47
CA HIS A 180 22.51 -3.80 0.15
C HIS A 180 21.76 -3.09 -0.98
N ILE A 181 20.44 -2.98 -0.86
CA ILE A 181 19.60 -2.29 -1.85
C ILE A 181 20.04 -0.82 -1.96
N MET A 182 20.24 -0.14 -0.84
CA MET A 182 20.65 1.26 -0.80
C MET A 182 22.06 1.48 -1.32
N LEU A 183 23.01 0.59 -1.01
CA LEU A 183 24.38 0.64 -1.54
C LEU A 183 24.40 0.51 -3.07
N LYS A 184 23.60 -0.42 -3.61
CA LYS A 184 23.47 -0.61 -5.06
C LYS A 184 22.84 0.60 -5.75
N LYS A 185 21.90 1.29 -5.09
CA LYS A 185 21.22 2.49 -5.61
C LYS A 185 22.04 3.77 -5.45
N GLY A 186 23.09 3.78 -4.61
CA GLY A 186 23.83 4.99 -4.28
C GLY A 186 23.02 5.97 -3.43
N SER A 187 22.19 5.47 -2.52
CA SER A 187 21.37 6.29 -1.63
C SER A 187 22.21 7.19 -0.72
N ASN A 188 21.63 8.30 -0.25
CA ASN A 188 22.29 9.24 0.63
C ASN A 188 22.64 8.64 1.98
N PHE A 189 23.76 9.08 2.57
CA PHE A 189 24.28 8.57 3.84
C PHE A 189 23.27 8.66 4.99
N GLU A 190 22.47 9.72 5.04
CA GLU A 190 21.49 9.97 6.11
C GLU A 190 20.50 8.81 6.27
N HIS A 191 20.14 8.14 5.18
CA HIS A 191 19.24 6.99 5.21
C HIS A 191 19.92 5.74 5.78
N PHE A 192 21.24 5.58 5.57
CA PHE A 192 22.00 4.51 6.23
C PHE A 192 22.10 4.73 7.74
N ALA A 193 22.29 5.98 8.16
CA ALA A 193 22.31 6.35 9.57
C ALA A 193 20.95 6.11 10.24
N MET A 194 19.85 6.39 9.54
CA MET A 194 18.48 6.09 9.98
C MET A 194 18.31 4.59 10.20
N LEU A 195 18.65 3.73 9.22
CA LEU A 195 18.55 2.28 9.38
C LEU A 195 19.39 1.75 10.56
N ALA A 196 20.61 2.26 10.70
CA ALA A 196 21.50 1.88 11.82
C ALA A 196 20.91 2.27 13.20
N LYS A 197 20.21 3.40 13.28
CA LYS A 197 19.48 3.83 14.49
C LYS A 197 18.36 2.86 14.86
N HIS A 198 17.73 2.24 13.86
CA HIS A 198 16.69 1.22 14.03
C HIS A 198 17.25 -0.21 14.18
N GLY A 199 18.55 -0.39 14.38
CA GLY A 199 19.14 -1.69 14.64
C GLY A 199 19.43 -2.54 13.40
N ALA A 200 19.57 -1.90 12.23
CA ALA A 200 19.95 -2.61 11.02
C ALA A 200 21.34 -3.24 11.17
N ARG A 201 21.42 -4.54 10.87
CA ARG A 201 22.68 -5.30 10.90
C ARG A 201 23.43 -5.14 9.59
N GLY A 202 24.70 -4.81 9.70
CA GLY A 202 25.57 -4.67 8.55
C GLY A 202 26.38 -5.93 8.20
N ASP A 203 26.36 -6.94 9.07
CA ASP A 203 27.07 -8.22 8.97
C ASP A 203 26.30 -9.31 8.25
N ILE A 204 25.05 -9.08 7.88
CA ILE A 204 24.24 -10.04 7.11
C ILE A 204 24.77 -10.08 5.66
N PRO A 205 25.18 -11.28 5.15
CA PRO A 205 25.70 -11.38 3.79
C PRO A 205 24.59 -11.24 2.74
N GLY A 206 24.91 -10.58 1.63
CA GLY A 206 24.06 -10.53 0.44
C GLY A 206 24.24 -11.80 -0.42
N THR A 207 23.68 -11.79 -1.64
CA THR A 207 23.75 -12.92 -2.58
C THR A 207 25.14 -13.27 -3.08
N ASP A 208 26.04 -12.30 -3.12
CA ASP A 208 27.45 -12.48 -3.51
C ASP A 208 28.35 -12.81 -2.30
N GLY A 209 27.75 -13.09 -1.14
CA GLY A 209 28.43 -13.38 0.12
C GLY A 209 29.01 -12.17 0.82
N LYS A 210 28.97 -10.96 0.22
CA LYS A 210 29.50 -9.75 0.84
C LYS A 210 28.50 -9.15 1.80
N THR A 211 29.02 -8.62 2.89
CA THR A 211 28.26 -7.87 3.89
C THR A 211 28.20 -6.38 3.53
N ALA A 212 27.20 -5.69 4.05
CA ALA A 212 27.13 -4.24 3.89
C ALA A 212 28.33 -3.54 4.55
N ILE A 213 28.84 -4.06 5.67
CA ILE A 213 30.06 -3.58 6.34
C ILE A 213 31.26 -3.61 5.38
N GLU A 214 31.49 -4.74 4.71
CA GLU A 214 32.62 -4.87 3.76
C GLU A 214 32.51 -3.90 2.59
N ILE A 215 31.29 -3.67 2.06
CA ILE A 215 31.07 -2.74 0.95
C ILE A 215 31.26 -1.28 1.43
N MET A 216 30.70 -0.91 2.58
CA MET A 216 30.82 0.43 3.15
C MET A 216 32.26 0.79 3.53
N SER A 217 33.05 -0.16 4.02
CA SER A 217 34.46 0.04 4.39
C SER A 217 35.36 0.41 3.22
N ARG A 218 34.93 0.16 1.96
CA ARG A 218 35.66 0.50 0.73
C ARG A 218 35.21 1.81 0.09
N LYS A 219 34.20 2.51 0.67
CA LYS A 219 33.73 3.78 0.14
C LYS A 219 34.75 4.89 0.37
N LYS A 220 34.84 5.86 -0.56
CA LYS A 220 35.69 7.05 -0.41
C LYS A 220 35.18 7.99 0.68
N ASP A 221 33.87 8.05 0.87
CA ASP A 221 33.23 8.87 1.91
C ASP A 221 33.47 8.24 3.29
N GLU A 222 34.24 8.95 4.14
CA GLU A 222 34.59 8.44 5.46
C GLU A 222 33.44 8.18 6.41
N ARG A 223 32.27 8.79 6.13
CA ARG A 223 31.06 8.55 6.92
C ARG A 223 30.60 7.09 6.82
N PHE A 224 30.78 6.45 5.65
CA PHE A 224 30.42 5.04 5.45
C PHE A 224 31.36 4.09 6.20
N TRP A 225 32.66 4.29 6.17
CA TRP A 225 33.55 3.39 6.91
C TRP A 225 33.48 3.61 8.43
N LYS A 226 33.23 4.85 8.91
CA LYS A 226 32.89 5.10 10.31
C LYS A 226 31.63 4.34 10.73
N LEU A 227 30.60 4.35 9.91
CA LEU A 227 29.37 3.58 10.15
C LEU A 227 29.66 2.07 10.14
N ALA A 228 30.41 1.57 9.14
CA ALA A 228 30.80 0.17 9.06
C ALA A 228 31.54 -0.29 10.33
N LYS A 229 32.50 0.49 10.82
CA LYS A 229 33.24 0.20 12.06
C LYS A 229 32.30 0.13 13.27
N ARG A 230 31.34 1.06 13.37
CA ARG A 230 30.35 1.05 14.45
C ARG A 230 29.45 -0.18 14.41
N LEU A 231 29.00 -0.59 13.21
CA LEU A 231 28.15 -1.76 13.02
C LEU A 231 28.91 -3.08 13.26
N GLY A 232 30.21 -3.11 12.95
CA GLY A 232 31.05 -4.30 13.18
C GLY A 232 31.58 -4.42 14.62
N GLY A 233 31.58 -3.34 15.40
CA GLY A 233 32.03 -3.35 16.80
C GLY A 233 30.90 -3.47 17.85
N ALA A 234 29.69 -3.67 17.41
CA ALA A 234 28.50 -3.83 18.26
C ALA A 234 28.14 -5.31 18.53
N GLY A 235 29.16 -6.20 18.53
CA GLY A 235 29.09 -7.62 18.88
C GLY A 235 29.63 -7.89 20.26
#